data_1bdb1e6bfb69e8d4a99354176c633c2f
#
_entry.id   1bdb1e6bfb69e8d4a99354176c633c2f
#
_cell.length_a   1.000
_cell.length_b   1.000
_cell.length_c   1.000
_cell.angle_alpha   90.00
_cell.angle_beta   90.00
_cell.angle_gamma   90.00
#
_symmetry.space_group_name_H-M   'P 1'
#
loop_
_entity.id
_entity.type
_entity.pdbx_description
1 polymer ?
#
loop_
_entity_poly.entity_id
_entity_poly.type
_entity_poly.pdbx_seq_one_letter_code
_entity_poly.pdbx_strand_id
1 'polypeptide(L)'
;GRRELLLTHGLPGRQPQELHREVPGEIYDLLLQRSGCRLLASGQSNRLELVRRPAGLLVSPGSVGGGTLPAASTAMVVEVDDEGDISVSWHRVEFDMSEYRESYRRAGLPDIFLACIELGRDQRGPWHTKDTRRRQQWAER
;
A
#
# COMPACT_ATOMS: atom_id res chain seq x y z
N GLY A 1 28.12 -5.77 3.65
CA GLY A 1 27.71 -4.43 3.26
C GLY A 1 26.23 -4.22 3.55
N ARG A 2 25.84 -2.99 3.81
CA ARG A 2 24.44 -2.63 4.01
C ARG A 2 23.71 -2.70 2.65
N ARG A 3 22.53 -3.30 2.62
CA ARG A 3 21.69 -3.33 1.41
C ARG A 3 21.04 -1.96 1.23
N GLU A 4 21.00 -1.45 0.01
CA GLU A 4 20.33 -0.16 -0.26
C GLU A 4 18.81 -0.33 -0.24
N LEU A 5 18.28 -1.38 -0.86
CA LEU A 5 16.86 -1.60 -1.06
C LEU A 5 16.47 -3.04 -0.71
N LEU A 6 15.35 -3.20 -0.03
CA LEU A 6 14.65 -4.46 0.14
C LEU A 6 13.19 -4.30 -0.34
N LEU A 7 12.79 -5.12 -1.31
CA LEU A 7 11.41 -5.20 -1.78
C LEU A 7 10.73 -6.44 -1.20
N THR A 8 9.56 -6.27 -0.62
CA THR A 8 8.77 -7.36 -0.05
C THR A 8 7.29 -7.16 -0.34
N HIS A 9 6.50 -8.24 -0.40
CA HIS A 9 5.05 -8.09 -0.48
C HIS A 9 4.47 -7.57 0.83
N GLY A 10 4.74 -8.25 1.96
CA GLY A 10 4.44 -7.79 3.31
C GLY A 10 5.71 -7.41 4.07
N LEU A 11 5.58 -6.82 5.26
CA LEU A 11 6.75 -6.52 6.10
C LEU A 11 7.47 -7.82 6.50
N PRO A 12 8.80 -7.82 6.56
CA PRO A 12 9.57 -8.98 6.98
C PRO A 12 9.19 -9.43 8.40
N GLY A 13 8.88 -10.72 8.58
CA GLY A 13 8.51 -11.28 9.87
C GLY A 13 7.92 -12.68 9.75
N ARG A 14 7.46 -13.26 10.88
CA ARG A 14 6.85 -14.59 10.89
C ARG A 14 5.44 -14.62 10.31
N GLN A 15 4.73 -13.50 10.36
CA GLN A 15 3.42 -13.31 9.75
C GLN A 15 3.46 -12.10 8.83
N PRO A 16 2.75 -12.13 7.69
CA PRO A 16 2.61 -10.96 6.84
C PRO A 16 2.00 -9.80 7.64
N GLN A 17 2.76 -8.74 7.79
CA GLN A 17 2.30 -7.51 8.42
C GLN A 17 2.20 -6.42 7.37
N GLU A 18 1.27 -5.51 7.58
CA GLU A 18 1.08 -4.36 6.72
C GLU A 18 1.84 -3.15 7.27
N LEU A 19 2.42 -2.37 6.36
CA LEU A 19 2.93 -1.05 6.69
C LEU A 19 1.75 -0.12 6.96
N HIS A 20 1.67 0.48 8.17
CA HIS A 20 0.72 1.54 8.43
C HIS A 20 1.18 2.43 9.60
N ARG A 21 0.69 3.68 9.61
CA ARG A 21 1.17 4.76 10.49
C ARG A 21 0.97 4.52 11.98
N GLU A 22 0.08 3.62 12.35
CA GLU A 22 -0.23 3.35 13.77
C GLU A 22 0.76 2.37 14.43
N VAL A 23 1.66 1.77 13.64
CA VAL A 23 2.71 0.91 14.19
C VAL A 23 3.75 1.80 14.90
N PRO A 24 4.13 1.46 16.15
CA PRO A 24 5.15 2.20 16.87
C PRO A 24 6.46 2.31 16.08
N GLY A 25 7.07 3.49 16.12
CA GLY A 25 8.27 3.79 15.32
C GLY A 25 9.44 2.86 15.60
N GLU A 26 9.58 2.40 16.83
CA GLU A 26 10.64 1.49 17.27
C GLU A 26 10.57 0.13 16.54
N ILE A 27 9.36 -0.30 16.18
CA ILE A 27 9.19 -1.53 15.39
C ILE A 27 9.77 -1.33 13.99
N TYR A 28 9.57 -0.17 13.39
CA TYR A 28 10.14 0.16 12.09
C TYR A 28 11.67 0.29 12.13
N ASP A 29 12.21 0.89 13.20
CA ASP A 29 13.67 0.95 13.41
C ASP A 29 14.25 -0.46 13.50
N LEU A 30 13.60 -1.34 14.25
CA LEU A 30 14.02 -2.73 14.39
C LEU A 30 13.96 -3.50 13.06
N LEU A 31 12.91 -3.28 12.26
CA LEU A 31 12.76 -3.90 10.93
C LEU A 31 13.88 -3.45 9.98
N LEU A 32 14.18 -2.16 9.91
CA LEU A 32 15.25 -1.61 9.10
C LEU A 32 16.63 -2.13 9.53
N GLN A 33 16.88 -2.17 10.84
CA GLN A 33 18.14 -2.70 11.39
C GLN A 33 18.33 -4.19 11.06
N ARG A 34 17.28 -5.01 11.28
CA ARG A 34 17.33 -6.46 11.01
C ARG A 34 17.43 -6.79 9.53
N SER A 35 16.75 -6.03 8.68
CA SER A 35 16.82 -6.22 7.23
C SER A 35 18.14 -5.71 6.64
N GLY A 36 18.87 -4.85 7.37
CA GLY A 36 20.14 -4.28 6.94
C GLY A 36 20.01 -3.41 5.69
N CYS A 37 18.84 -2.83 5.44
CA CYS A 37 18.59 -1.96 4.28
C CYS A 37 18.35 -0.50 4.69
N ARG A 38 18.56 0.41 3.74
CA ARG A 38 18.25 1.84 3.89
C ARG A 38 16.81 2.15 3.49
N LEU A 39 16.26 1.39 2.55
CA LEU A 39 14.87 1.50 2.09
C LEU A 39 14.22 0.13 2.09
N LEU A 40 13.08 0.03 2.77
CA LEU A 40 12.20 -1.13 2.74
C LEU A 40 10.90 -0.74 2.03
N ALA A 41 10.62 -1.35 0.89
CA ALA A 41 9.36 -1.15 0.18
C ALA A 41 8.45 -2.37 0.31
N SER A 42 7.19 -2.14 0.70
CA SER A 42 6.20 -3.19 0.95
C SER A 42 4.88 -2.87 0.26
N GLY A 43 4.29 -3.84 -0.45
CA GLY A 43 3.09 -3.65 -1.28
C GLY A 43 1.76 -4.00 -0.63
N GLN A 44 1.73 -4.82 0.40
CA GLN A 44 0.53 -5.51 0.91
C GLN A 44 -0.58 -4.57 1.42
N SER A 45 -0.23 -3.40 1.94
CA SER A 45 -1.21 -2.50 2.57
C SER A 45 -2.18 -1.85 1.58
N ASN A 46 -1.85 -1.83 0.29
CA ASN A 46 -2.59 -1.10 -0.76
C ASN A 46 -2.77 0.41 -0.46
N ARG A 47 -1.96 0.97 0.42
CA ARG A 47 -2.00 2.38 0.82
C ARG A 47 -0.69 3.07 0.44
N LEU A 48 -0.79 4.36 0.14
CA LEU A 48 0.40 5.20 0.01
C LEU A 48 0.94 5.51 1.39
N GLU A 49 2.11 4.98 1.71
CA GLU A 49 2.75 5.20 3.01
C GLU A 49 4.23 5.55 2.84
N LEU A 50 4.68 6.53 3.61
CA LEU A 50 6.07 6.87 3.79
C LEU A 50 6.34 7.05 5.28
N VAL A 51 7.22 6.24 5.81
CA VAL A 51 7.70 6.33 7.19
C VAL A 51 9.20 6.61 7.16
N ARG A 52 9.59 7.81 7.59
CA ARG A 52 10.99 8.19 7.75
C ARG A 52 11.45 7.85 9.15
N ARG A 53 12.60 7.16 9.25
CA ARG A 53 13.22 6.77 10.51
C ARG A 53 14.72 7.10 10.48
N PRO A 54 15.39 7.25 11.63
CA PRO A 54 16.84 7.43 11.65
C PRO A 54 17.63 6.32 10.93
N ALA A 55 17.10 5.10 10.94
CA ALA A 55 17.72 3.94 10.30
C ALA A 55 17.48 3.87 8.78
N GLY A 56 16.50 4.62 8.22
CA GLY A 56 16.15 4.59 6.80
C GLY A 56 14.69 4.89 6.52
N LEU A 57 14.20 4.41 5.39
CA LEU A 57 12.85 4.64 4.89
C LEU A 57 12.06 3.34 4.80
N LEU A 58 10.76 3.41 5.15
CA LEU A 58 9.78 2.37 4.80
C LEU A 58 8.72 3.02 3.91
N VAL A 59 8.40 2.36 2.81
CA VAL A 59 7.46 2.88 1.83
C VAL A 59 6.48 1.82 1.35
N SER A 60 5.27 2.26 1.01
CA SER A 60 4.29 1.46 0.27
C SER A 60 3.83 2.24 -0.95
N PRO A 61 3.87 1.62 -2.15
CA PRO A 61 3.55 2.31 -3.40
C PRO A 61 2.05 2.54 -3.60
N GLY A 62 1.20 2.02 -2.74
CA GLY A 62 -0.23 2.02 -2.93
C GLY A 62 -0.72 0.78 -3.68
N SER A 63 -1.66 0.92 -4.58
CA SER A 63 -2.35 -0.19 -5.23
C SER A 63 -2.45 -0.03 -6.74
N VAL A 64 -2.42 -1.16 -7.44
CA VAL A 64 -2.63 -1.28 -8.90
C VAL A 64 -4.08 -1.65 -9.25
N GLY A 65 -5.02 -1.55 -8.40
CA GLY A 65 -6.40 -1.92 -8.79
C GLY A 65 -7.31 -2.30 -7.63
N GLY A 66 -6.94 -1.94 -6.44
CA GLY A 66 -7.75 -2.22 -5.24
C GLY A 66 -7.49 -1.25 -4.12
N GLY A 67 -6.99 -0.08 -4.46
CA GLY A 67 -6.55 0.90 -3.49
C GLY A 67 -7.60 1.89 -3.05
N THR A 68 -7.15 2.86 -2.30
CA THR A 68 -7.97 3.91 -1.70
C THR A 68 -8.21 5.11 -2.62
N LEU A 69 -7.75 5.05 -3.87
CA LEU A 69 -7.98 6.08 -4.88
C LEU A 69 -9.07 5.63 -5.87
N PRO A 70 -10.12 6.43 -6.07
CA PRO A 70 -11.17 6.09 -7.03
C PRO A 70 -10.62 5.99 -8.46
N ALA A 71 -10.95 4.88 -9.14
CA ALA A 71 -10.63 4.66 -10.56
C ALA A 71 -9.19 4.98 -10.95
N ALA A 72 -8.24 4.71 -10.07
CA ALA A 72 -6.81 4.96 -10.33
C ALA A 72 -5.92 3.94 -9.66
N SER A 73 -4.78 3.71 -10.28
CA SER A 73 -3.65 2.99 -9.71
C SER A 73 -2.60 3.96 -9.20
N THR A 74 -1.66 3.45 -8.43
CA THR A 74 -0.50 4.22 -7.98
C THR A 74 0.78 3.47 -8.31
N ALA A 75 1.79 4.23 -8.69
CA ALA A 75 3.15 3.77 -8.87
C ALA A 75 4.09 4.63 -8.02
N MET A 76 5.22 4.09 -7.65
CA MET A 76 6.24 4.80 -6.90
C MET A 76 7.57 4.72 -7.66
N VAL A 77 8.24 5.85 -7.77
CA VAL A 77 9.61 5.94 -8.27
C VAL A 77 10.53 6.22 -7.07
N VAL A 78 11.57 5.43 -6.97
CA VAL A 78 12.65 5.61 -6.00
C VAL A 78 13.91 5.94 -6.77
N GLU A 79 14.54 7.04 -6.43
CA GLU A 79 15.81 7.47 -6.99
C GLU A 79 16.87 7.47 -5.88
N VAL A 80 18.04 6.99 -6.21
CA VAL A 80 19.21 7.03 -5.33
C VAL A 80 20.30 7.76 -6.09
N ASP A 81 20.76 8.88 -5.56
CA ASP A 81 21.83 9.65 -6.18
C ASP A 81 23.23 9.07 -5.89
N ASP A 82 24.26 9.69 -6.46
CA ASP A 82 25.65 9.25 -6.31
C ASP A 82 26.15 9.40 -4.86
N GLU A 83 25.59 10.31 -4.08
CA GLU A 83 25.83 10.51 -2.67
C GLU A 83 25.08 9.48 -1.80
N GLY A 84 24.16 8.74 -2.42
CA GLY A 84 23.34 7.72 -1.78
C GLY A 84 22.11 8.28 -1.08
N ASP A 85 21.70 9.51 -1.38
CA ASP A 85 20.46 10.06 -0.88
C ASP A 85 19.25 9.46 -1.64
N ILE A 86 18.20 9.17 -0.88
CA ILE A 86 17.01 8.50 -1.41
C ILE A 86 15.86 9.49 -1.51
N SER A 87 15.38 9.67 -2.73
CA SER A 87 14.13 10.37 -3.02
C SER A 87 13.02 9.40 -3.41
N VAL A 88 11.78 9.77 -3.10
CA VAL A 88 10.59 8.96 -3.38
C VAL A 88 9.50 9.85 -3.91
N SER A 89 8.95 9.52 -5.07
CA SER A 89 7.79 10.17 -5.66
C SER A 89 6.68 9.17 -5.98
N TRP A 90 5.42 9.61 -5.86
CA TRP A 90 4.25 8.80 -6.23
C TRP A 90 3.58 9.38 -7.45
N HIS A 91 3.12 8.50 -8.31
CA HIS A 91 2.41 8.83 -9.52
C HIS A 91 1.02 8.18 -9.48
N ARG A 92 0.01 8.99 -9.70
CA ARG A 92 -1.35 8.51 -9.95
C ARG A 92 -1.45 8.14 -11.44
N VAL A 93 -1.91 6.94 -11.71
CA VAL A 93 -2.14 6.44 -13.07
C VAL A 93 -3.63 6.21 -13.24
N GLU A 94 -4.27 7.01 -14.08
CA GLU A 94 -5.67 6.83 -14.47
C GLU A 94 -5.77 5.76 -15.56
N PHE A 95 -6.86 5.00 -15.55
CA PHE A 95 -7.12 3.98 -16.55
C PHE A 95 -8.59 3.99 -16.98
N ASP A 96 -8.88 3.39 -18.15
CA ASP A 96 -10.24 3.32 -18.68
C ASP A 96 -11.09 2.35 -17.85
N MET A 97 -12.00 2.90 -17.07
CA MET A 97 -12.93 2.13 -16.26
C MET A 97 -13.93 1.32 -17.09
N SER A 98 -14.18 1.71 -18.34
CA SER A 98 -15.13 0.98 -19.22
C SER A 98 -14.55 -0.37 -19.61
N GLU A 99 -13.30 -0.40 -20.05
CA GLU A 99 -12.59 -1.64 -20.36
C GLU A 99 -12.38 -2.50 -19.11
N TYR A 100 -12.06 -1.88 -17.99
CA TYR A 100 -11.92 -2.56 -16.71
C TYR A 100 -13.22 -3.26 -16.27
N ARG A 101 -14.37 -2.57 -16.33
CA ARG A 101 -15.70 -3.13 -16.02
C ARG A 101 -16.02 -4.32 -16.90
N GLU A 102 -15.78 -4.20 -18.19
CA GLU A 102 -16.04 -5.26 -19.15
C GLU A 102 -15.18 -6.51 -18.85
N SER A 103 -13.90 -6.32 -18.59
CA SER A 103 -12.99 -7.40 -18.22
C SER A 103 -13.42 -8.08 -16.90
N TYR A 104 -13.89 -7.29 -15.95
CA TYR A 104 -14.35 -7.77 -14.64
C TYR A 104 -15.59 -8.65 -14.77
N ARG A 105 -16.59 -8.21 -15.57
CA ARG A 105 -17.80 -8.97 -15.84
C ARG A 105 -17.52 -10.25 -16.61
N ARG A 106 -16.64 -10.20 -17.60
CA ARG A 106 -16.21 -11.40 -18.34
C ARG A 106 -15.53 -12.43 -17.45
N ALA A 107 -14.81 -11.98 -16.45
CA ALA A 107 -14.18 -12.86 -15.45
C ALA A 107 -15.17 -13.43 -14.40
N GLY A 108 -16.44 -13.00 -14.41
CA GLY A 108 -17.46 -13.45 -13.46
C GLY A 108 -17.17 -13.02 -12.01
N LEU A 109 -16.45 -11.92 -11.81
CA LEU A 109 -16.11 -11.43 -10.48
C LEU A 109 -17.29 -10.66 -9.86
N PRO A 110 -17.46 -10.70 -8.52
CA PRO A 110 -18.56 -10.02 -7.84
C PRO A 110 -18.53 -8.50 -7.99
N ASP A 111 -19.66 -7.89 -8.32
CA ASP A 111 -19.77 -6.43 -8.53
C ASP A 111 -19.33 -5.59 -7.34
N ILE A 112 -19.40 -6.12 -6.12
CA ILE A 112 -18.95 -5.40 -4.93
C ILE A 112 -17.47 -5.01 -5.00
N PHE A 113 -16.63 -5.83 -5.61
CA PHE A 113 -15.21 -5.50 -5.75
C PHE A 113 -15.00 -4.40 -6.80
N LEU A 114 -15.77 -4.42 -7.88
CA LEU A 114 -15.77 -3.35 -8.88
C LEU A 114 -16.17 -2.02 -8.25
N ALA A 115 -17.27 -2.00 -7.49
CA ALA A 115 -17.72 -0.82 -6.77
C ALA A 115 -16.68 -0.28 -5.78
N CYS A 116 -15.92 -1.16 -5.11
CA CYS A 116 -14.82 -0.74 -4.23
C CYS A 116 -13.72 0.01 -5.00
N ILE A 117 -13.37 -0.46 -6.20
CA ILE A 117 -12.35 0.18 -7.04
C ILE A 117 -12.85 1.52 -7.57
N GLU A 118 -14.09 1.58 -8.06
CA GLU A 118 -14.71 2.81 -8.56
C GLU A 118 -14.80 3.90 -7.48
N LEU A 119 -15.06 3.51 -6.26
CA LEU A 119 -15.23 4.42 -5.13
C LEU A 119 -13.93 4.65 -4.33
N GLY A 120 -12.83 3.99 -4.69
CA GLY A 120 -11.59 4.06 -3.93
C GLY A 120 -11.72 3.53 -2.51
N ARG A 121 -12.45 2.42 -2.34
CA ARG A 121 -12.67 1.79 -1.03
C ARG A 121 -11.85 0.53 -0.88
N ASP A 122 -11.50 0.19 0.35
CA ASP A 122 -10.83 -1.06 0.67
C ASP A 122 -11.75 -2.25 0.39
N GLN A 123 -11.30 -3.18 -0.45
CA GLN A 123 -12.05 -4.40 -0.82
C GLN A 123 -12.28 -5.33 0.37
N ARG A 124 -11.47 -5.22 1.41
CA ARG A 124 -11.63 -5.98 2.65
C ARG A 124 -12.81 -5.51 3.50
N GLY A 125 -13.44 -4.40 3.11
CA GLY A 125 -14.58 -3.83 3.78
C GLY A 125 -14.26 -3.08 5.08
N PRO A 126 -15.29 -2.57 5.76
CA PRO A 126 -15.14 -1.71 6.94
C PRO A 126 -14.61 -2.45 8.19
N TRP A 127 -14.63 -3.77 8.20
CA TRP A 127 -14.11 -4.57 9.33
C TRP A 127 -12.60 -4.48 9.52
N HIS A 128 -11.87 -4.07 8.50
CA HIS A 128 -10.44 -3.79 8.58
C HIS A 128 -10.11 -2.36 9.00
N THR A 129 -11.13 -1.51 9.16
CA THR A 129 -10.94 -0.18 9.74
C THR A 129 -11.18 -0.26 11.24
N LYS A 130 -10.32 0.35 12.03
CA LYS A 130 -10.55 0.52 13.48
C LYS A 130 -11.69 1.53 13.78
N ASP A 131 -12.19 2.21 12.76
CA ASP A 131 -13.28 3.16 12.88
C ASP A 131 -14.62 2.42 12.98
N THR A 132 -15.08 2.26 14.21
CA THR A 132 -16.36 1.65 14.55
C THR A 132 -17.55 2.34 13.90
N ARG A 133 -17.49 3.66 13.65
CA ARG A 133 -18.59 4.42 12.98
C ARG A 133 -18.74 3.99 11.53
N ARG A 134 -17.63 3.72 10.83
CA ARG A 134 -17.68 3.19 9.46
C ARG A 134 -18.20 1.77 9.40
N ARG A 135 -17.96 0.93 10.42
CA ARG A 135 -18.53 -0.43 10.50
C ARG A 135 -20.05 -0.41 10.60
N GLN A 136 -20.61 0.51 11.40
CA GLN A 136 -22.06 0.64 11.58
C GLN A 136 -22.76 1.09 10.30
N GLN A 137 -22.21 2.07 9.57
CA GLN A 137 -22.79 2.57 8.32
C GLN A 137 -22.87 1.52 7.20
N TRP A 138 -22.06 0.46 7.25
CA TRP A 138 -22.12 -0.63 6.26
C TRP A 138 -23.08 -1.74 6.65
N ALA A 139 -23.34 -1.93 7.94
CA ALA A 139 -24.31 -2.92 8.44
C ALA A 139 -25.76 -2.47 8.21
N GLU A 140 -25.99 -1.19 7.94
CA GLU A 140 -27.31 -0.58 7.75
C GLU A 140 -27.68 -0.40 6.25
N ARG A 141 -26.84 -0.88 5.32
CA ARG A 141 -27.07 -0.87 3.87
C ARG A 141 -27.18 -2.28 3.30
#